data_9d08763d4cfe71f362446828833b899e
#
_entry.id   9d08763d4cfe71f362446828833b899e
#
_cell.length_a   1.000
_cell.length_b   1.000
_cell.length_c   1.000
_cell.angle_alpha   90.00
_cell.angle_beta   90.00
_cell.angle_gamma   90.00
#
_symmetry.space_group_name_H-M   'P 1'
#
loop_
_entity.id
_entity.type
_entity.pdbx_description
1 polymer ?
#
loop_
_entity_poly.entity_id
_entity_poly.type
_entity_poly.pdbx_seq_one_letter_code
_entity_poly.pdbx_strand_id
1 'polypeptide(L)'
;MTGIFTSRAFEEPGSGPLYLQLQRLIAEAIAQGRLQPGDSLPPERELAAMTGLSRVTVRKGVAELVASGQLVQKRGSGTFVAPPVEKLEQALSLLTSFTEDMARRGRNVESRWIARGLHAAAPEEVMALGLGVGERVARLERVRSSDGLPLAIERASLPQAILPDPEGVDASLYATLEARGMRPVRAVQRISAANLGARDADLLGVAPGVAGLRIERISYLPSGKVVEFTRSLYRGDAYDFAVELKLAPEGERSSG
;
A
#
# COMPACT_ATOMS: atom_id res chain seq x y z
N MET A 1 -12.87 24.04 -17.91
CA MET A 1 -11.66 24.31 -17.09
C MET A 1 -11.60 25.72 -16.51
N THR A 2 -12.12 26.75 -17.17
CA THR A 2 -12.01 28.16 -16.74
C THR A 2 -12.66 28.49 -15.39
N GLY A 3 -13.55 27.67 -14.87
CA GLY A 3 -14.24 27.91 -13.60
C GLY A 3 -13.59 27.29 -12.34
N ILE A 4 -12.57 26.44 -12.49
CA ILE A 4 -11.93 25.75 -11.35
C ILE A 4 -10.83 26.63 -10.73
N PHE A 5 -10.01 27.26 -11.56
CA PHE A 5 -8.84 28.03 -11.17
C PHE A 5 -9.19 29.52 -11.18
N THR A 6 -9.65 30.05 -10.05
CA THR A 6 -9.97 31.49 -9.90
C THR A 6 -9.24 32.04 -8.67
N SER A 7 -8.87 33.34 -8.71
CA SER A 7 -8.24 34.02 -7.56
C SER A 7 -9.09 33.99 -6.29
N ARG A 8 -10.42 34.01 -6.43
CA ARG A 8 -11.37 33.93 -5.30
C ARG A 8 -11.21 32.69 -4.42
N ALA A 9 -10.71 31.59 -4.98
CA ALA A 9 -10.49 30.36 -4.24
C ALA A 9 -9.36 30.46 -3.19
N PHE A 10 -8.58 31.56 -3.20
CA PHE A 10 -7.40 31.77 -2.36
C PHE A 10 -7.50 33.03 -1.50
N GLU A 11 -8.66 33.69 -1.47
CA GLU A 11 -8.89 34.98 -0.76
C GLU A 11 -9.27 34.80 0.72
N GLU A 12 -9.58 33.59 1.19
CA GLU A 12 -9.95 33.36 2.59
C GLU A 12 -8.70 33.36 3.50
N PRO A 13 -8.61 34.31 4.50
CA PRO A 13 -7.51 34.31 5.45
C PRO A 13 -7.59 33.07 6.37
N GLY A 14 -6.49 32.32 6.50
CA GLY A 14 -6.38 31.28 7.53
C GLY A 14 -6.37 29.83 7.04
N SER A 15 -6.49 29.57 5.76
CA SER A 15 -6.54 28.19 5.21
C SER A 15 -5.16 27.50 5.00
N GLY A 16 -4.08 28.06 5.60
CA GLY A 16 -2.74 27.49 5.53
C GLY A 16 -1.93 27.92 4.30
N PRO A 17 -0.77 27.31 4.04
CA PRO A 17 0.10 27.67 2.91
C PRO A 17 -0.61 27.59 1.56
N LEU A 18 -0.41 28.60 0.70
CA LEU A 18 -1.10 28.72 -0.59
C LEU A 18 -0.88 27.52 -1.54
N TYR A 19 0.28 26.87 -1.48
CA TYR A 19 0.53 25.67 -2.28
C TYR A 19 -0.32 24.49 -1.82
N LEU A 20 -0.63 24.36 -0.51
CA LEU A 20 -1.55 23.33 0.01
C LEU A 20 -3.00 23.62 -0.37
N GLN A 21 -3.38 24.90 -0.44
CA GLN A 21 -4.72 25.28 -0.92
C GLN A 21 -4.89 24.91 -2.40
N LEU A 22 -3.87 25.17 -3.23
CA LEU A 22 -3.88 24.78 -4.64
C LEU A 22 -3.98 23.25 -4.79
N GLN A 23 -3.25 22.49 -3.98
CA GLN A 23 -3.35 21.03 -3.97
C GLN A 23 -4.77 20.56 -3.65
N ARG A 24 -5.37 21.09 -2.58
CA ARG A 24 -6.75 20.76 -2.20
C ARG A 24 -7.73 21.08 -3.32
N LEU A 25 -7.63 22.24 -3.93
CA LEU A 25 -8.50 22.66 -5.03
C LEU A 25 -8.42 21.67 -6.21
N ILE A 26 -7.21 21.27 -6.60
CA ILE A 26 -7.01 20.29 -7.68
C ILE A 26 -7.54 18.91 -7.27
N ALA A 27 -7.20 18.42 -6.07
CA ALA A 27 -7.65 17.14 -5.57
C ALA A 27 -9.18 17.04 -5.46
N GLU A 28 -9.83 18.10 -4.97
CA GLU A 28 -11.30 18.20 -4.93
C GLU A 28 -11.92 18.22 -6.32
N ALA A 29 -11.30 18.93 -7.27
CA ALA A 29 -11.78 18.96 -8.65
C ALA A 29 -11.69 17.59 -9.32
N ILE A 30 -10.65 16.80 -9.01
CA ILE A 30 -10.51 15.41 -9.44
C ILE A 30 -11.57 14.53 -8.76
N ALA A 31 -11.72 14.61 -7.45
CA ALA A 31 -12.67 13.82 -6.68
C ALA A 31 -14.14 14.08 -7.10
N GLN A 32 -14.46 15.32 -7.49
CA GLN A 32 -15.79 15.71 -7.97
C GLN A 32 -15.99 15.48 -9.49
N GLY A 33 -15.01 14.89 -10.18
CA GLY A 33 -15.08 14.63 -11.62
C GLY A 33 -15.02 15.88 -12.50
N ARG A 34 -14.68 17.05 -11.95
CA ARG A 34 -14.50 18.31 -12.71
C ARG A 34 -13.17 18.32 -13.49
N LEU A 35 -12.21 17.53 -13.03
CA LEU A 35 -11.00 17.16 -13.75
C LEU A 35 -10.99 15.63 -13.89
N GLN A 36 -10.95 15.16 -15.13
CA GLN A 36 -11.01 13.73 -15.43
C GLN A 36 -9.60 13.16 -15.68
N PRO A 37 -9.39 11.86 -15.47
CA PRO A 37 -8.15 11.19 -15.85
C PRO A 37 -7.75 11.49 -17.29
N GLY A 38 -6.52 11.91 -17.48
CA GLY A 38 -5.99 12.30 -18.79
C GLY A 38 -6.21 13.78 -19.15
N ASP A 39 -7.00 14.53 -18.39
CA ASP A 39 -7.13 15.96 -18.59
C ASP A 39 -5.79 16.68 -18.37
N SER A 40 -5.47 17.61 -19.28
CA SER A 40 -4.27 18.44 -19.20
C SER A 40 -4.50 19.61 -18.25
N LEU A 41 -3.63 19.81 -17.27
CA LEU A 41 -3.61 21.04 -16.50
C LEU A 41 -3.05 22.20 -17.34
N PRO A 42 -3.53 23.45 -17.13
CA PRO A 42 -2.88 24.61 -17.71
C PRO A 42 -1.39 24.68 -17.33
N PRO A 43 -0.53 25.20 -18.19
CA PRO A 43 0.88 25.42 -17.86
C PRO A 43 1.06 26.26 -16.58
N GLU A 44 2.13 26.02 -15.79
CA GLU A 44 2.40 26.69 -14.53
C GLU A 44 2.24 28.23 -14.62
N ARG A 45 2.64 28.82 -15.78
CA ARG A 45 2.50 30.26 -16.00
C ARG A 45 1.05 30.70 -16.09
N GLU A 46 0.22 29.92 -16.73
CA GLU A 46 -1.20 30.17 -16.90
C GLU A 46 -1.96 29.94 -15.60
N LEU A 47 -1.67 28.83 -14.89
CA LEU A 47 -2.20 28.58 -13.56
C LEU A 47 -1.88 29.73 -12.59
N ALA A 48 -0.66 30.25 -12.62
CA ALA A 48 -0.27 31.38 -11.79
C ALA A 48 -1.09 32.65 -12.13
N ALA A 49 -1.34 32.91 -13.42
CA ALA A 49 -2.16 34.04 -13.85
C ALA A 49 -3.65 33.86 -13.45
N MET A 50 -4.20 32.65 -13.57
CA MET A 50 -5.60 32.36 -13.24
C MET A 50 -5.87 32.40 -11.74
N THR A 51 -4.93 31.94 -10.92
CA THR A 51 -5.07 31.81 -9.47
C THR A 51 -4.56 33.03 -8.70
N GLY A 52 -3.79 33.91 -9.33
CA GLY A 52 -3.10 35.02 -8.65
C GLY A 52 -1.90 34.58 -7.81
N LEU A 53 -1.51 33.31 -7.85
CA LEU A 53 -0.40 32.74 -7.09
C LEU A 53 0.95 32.97 -7.77
N SER A 54 2.03 32.97 -6.98
CA SER A 54 3.38 32.99 -7.55
C SER A 54 3.67 31.69 -8.33
N ARG A 55 4.48 31.77 -9.38
CA ARG A 55 4.91 30.57 -10.14
C ARG A 55 5.64 29.54 -9.25
N VAL A 56 6.36 29.99 -8.23
CA VAL A 56 7.04 29.10 -7.27
C VAL A 56 6.01 28.33 -6.44
N THR A 57 4.95 29.00 -5.97
CA THR A 57 3.84 28.36 -5.25
C THR A 57 3.12 27.34 -6.10
N VAL A 58 2.81 27.69 -7.35
CA VAL A 58 2.15 26.77 -8.29
C VAL A 58 3.03 25.56 -8.58
N ARG A 59 4.32 25.78 -8.89
CA ARG A 59 5.27 24.69 -9.14
C ARG A 59 5.38 23.73 -7.97
N LYS A 60 5.47 24.27 -6.73
CA LYS A 60 5.53 23.45 -5.51
C LYS A 60 4.25 22.61 -5.37
N GLY A 61 3.07 23.22 -5.50
CA GLY A 61 1.79 22.52 -5.39
C GLY A 61 1.64 21.40 -6.43
N VAL A 62 1.98 21.68 -7.69
CA VAL A 62 1.92 20.70 -8.78
C VAL A 62 2.95 19.59 -8.58
N ALA A 63 4.19 19.91 -8.19
CA ALA A 63 5.24 18.90 -7.97
C ALA A 63 4.86 17.90 -6.87
N GLU A 64 4.22 18.36 -5.79
CA GLU A 64 3.77 17.47 -4.73
C GLU A 64 2.58 16.59 -5.16
N LEU A 65 1.68 17.10 -6.02
CA LEU A 65 0.61 16.27 -6.62
C LEU A 65 1.16 15.24 -7.61
N VAL A 66 2.23 15.56 -8.31
CA VAL A 66 2.96 14.58 -9.14
C VAL A 66 3.64 13.55 -8.26
N ALA A 67 4.30 13.96 -7.17
CA ALA A 67 4.94 13.05 -6.22
C ALA A 67 3.94 12.13 -5.52
N SER A 68 2.69 12.59 -5.27
CA SER A 68 1.62 11.77 -4.71
C SER A 68 0.88 10.91 -5.75
N GLY A 69 1.25 10.99 -7.04
CA GLY A 69 0.64 10.20 -8.10
C GLY A 69 -0.73 10.69 -8.58
N GLN A 70 -1.23 11.83 -8.09
CA GLN A 70 -2.50 12.42 -8.56
C GLN A 70 -2.36 13.11 -9.92
N LEU A 71 -1.17 13.57 -10.22
CA LEU A 71 -0.81 14.14 -11.53
C LEU A 71 0.38 13.38 -12.13
N VAL A 72 0.49 13.39 -13.44
CA VAL A 72 1.64 12.86 -14.18
C VAL A 72 2.23 13.94 -15.08
N GLN A 73 3.54 14.12 -15.01
CA GLN A 73 4.24 15.06 -15.88
C GLN A 73 4.86 14.32 -17.08
N LYS A 74 4.46 14.70 -18.28
CA LYS A 74 5.01 14.16 -19.53
C LYS A 74 5.96 15.19 -20.12
N ARG A 75 7.23 14.82 -20.24
CA ARG A 75 8.29 15.71 -20.75
C ARG A 75 7.90 16.27 -22.13
N GLY A 76 7.89 17.60 -22.25
CA GLY A 76 7.50 18.31 -23.48
C GLY A 76 6.00 18.39 -23.76
N SER A 77 5.14 17.67 -23.02
CA SER A 77 3.69 17.64 -23.27
C SER A 77 2.86 18.33 -22.18
N GLY A 78 3.38 18.46 -20.96
CA GLY A 78 2.67 19.13 -19.87
C GLY A 78 2.37 18.23 -18.66
N THR A 79 1.47 18.70 -17.81
CA THR A 79 1.01 18.00 -16.60
C THR A 79 -0.44 17.56 -16.82
N PHE A 80 -0.73 16.29 -16.52
CA PHE A 80 -2.03 15.68 -16.75
C PHE A 80 -2.56 15.07 -15.45
N VAL A 81 -3.87 14.97 -15.31
CA VAL A 81 -4.50 14.16 -14.26
C VAL A 81 -4.11 12.70 -14.49
N ALA A 82 -3.54 12.08 -13.47
CA ALA A 82 -3.18 10.67 -13.54
C ALA A 82 -4.44 9.80 -13.70
N PRO A 83 -4.37 8.68 -14.41
CA PRO A 83 -5.44 7.70 -14.37
C PRO A 83 -5.63 7.25 -12.91
N PRO A 84 -6.88 7.00 -12.46
CA PRO A 84 -7.09 6.46 -11.13
C PRO A 84 -6.33 5.15 -11.02
N VAL A 85 -5.58 4.98 -9.92
CA VAL A 85 -5.04 3.68 -9.59
C VAL A 85 -6.25 2.81 -9.29
N GLU A 86 -6.54 1.84 -10.17
CA GLU A 86 -7.59 0.88 -9.93
C GLU A 86 -7.24 0.12 -8.66
N LYS A 87 -7.99 0.37 -7.59
CA LYS A 87 -7.71 -0.23 -6.31
C LYS A 87 -7.93 -1.73 -6.38
N LEU A 88 -6.97 -2.47 -5.86
CA LEU A 88 -7.05 -3.92 -5.75
C LEU A 88 -7.81 -4.25 -4.47
N GLU A 89 -9.01 -4.79 -4.62
CA GLU A 89 -9.85 -5.19 -3.49
C GLU A 89 -9.52 -6.63 -3.06
N GLN A 90 -8.98 -6.83 -1.88
CA GLN A 90 -8.71 -8.17 -1.32
C GLN A 90 -9.83 -8.61 -0.39
N ALA A 91 -10.39 -9.78 -0.63
CA ALA A 91 -11.35 -10.40 0.28
C ALA A 91 -10.65 -10.83 1.58
N LEU A 92 -11.16 -10.34 2.73
CA LEU A 92 -10.64 -10.70 4.05
C LEU A 92 -11.05 -12.10 4.52
N SER A 93 -12.01 -12.72 3.87
CA SER A 93 -12.56 -14.03 4.26
C SER A 93 -11.68 -15.22 3.87
N LEU A 94 -10.65 -15.02 3.06
CA LEU A 94 -9.80 -16.10 2.55
C LEU A 94 -8.33 -15.88 2.90
N LEU A 95 -7.68 -16.92 3.42
CA LEU A 95 -6.24 -16.93 3.61
C LEU A 95 -5.55 -17.22 2.27
N THR A 96 -5.09 -16.16 1.62
CA THR A 96 -4.37 -16.23 0.34
C THR A 96 -3.04 -15.52 0.42
N SER A 97 -2.08 -15.96 -0.37
CA SER A 97 -0.86 -15.21 -0.61
C SER A 97 -1.12 -14.04 -1.57
N PHE A 98 -0.26 -13.02 -1.56
CA PHE A 98 -0.31 -11.93 -2.53
C PHE A 98 -0.26 -12.47 -3.98
N THR A 99 0.58 -13.48 -4.24
CA THR A 99 0.71 -14.10 -5.56
C THR A 99 -0.59 -14.76 -6.02
N GLU A 100 -1.27 -15.51 -5.14
CA GLU A 100 -2.55 -16.16 -5.45
C GLU A 100 -3.66 -15.12 -5.66
N ASP A 101 -3.68 -14.05 -4.85
CA ASP A 101 -4.66 -12.98 -5.00
C ASP A 101 -4.52 -12.26 -6.35
N MET A 102 -3.30 -11.91 -6.74
CA MET A 102 -3.05 -11.29 -8.05
C MET A 102 -3.32 -12.24 -9.22
N ALA A 103 -2.95 -13.52 -9.10
CA ALA A 103 -3.21 -14.51 -10.13
C ALA A 103 -4.70 -14.69 -10.41
N ARG A 104 -5.55 -14.69 -9.36
CA ARG A 104 -7.03 -14.74 -9.51
C ARG A 104 -7.59 -13.56 -10.29
N ARG A 105 -6.89 -12.43 -10.27
CA ARG A 105 -7.24 -11.19 -10.99
C ARG A 105 -6.63 -11.13 -12.39
N GLY A 106 -5.89 -12.16 -12.80
CA GLY A 106 -5.18 -12.18 -14.09
C GLY A 106 -4.03 -11.17 -14.18
N ARG A 107 -3.48 -10.74 -13.03
CA ARG A 107 -2.41 -9.76 -12.96
C ARG A 107 -1.05 -10.42 -12.78
N ASN A 108 -0.02 -9.86 -13.40
CA ASN A 108 1.36 -10.27 -13.23
C ASN A 108 1.89 -9.79 -11.88
N VAL A 109 2.67 -10.65 -11.22
CA VAL A 109 3.30 -10.36 -9.93
C VAL A 109 4.81 -10.32 -10.09
N GLU A 110 5.39 -9.26 -9.58
CA GLU A 110 6.82 -9.10 -9.46
C GLU A 110 7.23 -8.99 -7.99
N SER A 111 8.39 -9.53 -7.66
CA SER A 111 9.00 -9.41 -6.34
C SER A 111 10.40 -8.86 -6.48
N ARG A 112 10.65 -7.71 -5.87
CA ARG A 112 12.00 -7.19 -5.71
C ARG A 112 12.45 -7.41 -4.28
N TRP A 113 13.40 -8.34 -4.11
CA TRP A 113 13.99 -8.63 -2.81
C TRP A 113 14.77 -7.43 -2.28
N ILE A 114 14.53 -7.09 -1.01
CA ILE A 114 15.28 -6.10 -0.24
C ILE A 114 16.32 -6.82 0.61
N ALA A 115 15.90 -7.85 1.33
CA ALA A 115 16.74 -8.71 2.14
C ALA A 115 16.08 -10.07 2.36
N ARG A 116 16.89 -11.12 2.49
CA ARG A 116 16.47 -12.44 2.94
C ARG A 116 17.66 -13.15 3.59
N GLY A 117 17.39 -13.95 4.62
CA GLY A 117 18.45 -14.66 5.35
C GLY A 117 17.99 -15.20 6.69
N LEU A 118 18.91 -15.92 7.36
CA LEU A 118 18.71 -16.43 8.71
C LEU A 118 19.28 -15.46 9.75
N HIS A 119 18.49 -15.12 10.77
CA HIS A 119 18.84 -14.15 11.80
C HIS A 119 18.50 -14.68 13.19
N ALA A 120 19.13 -14.09 14.22
CA ALA A 120 18.64 -14.22 15.59
C ALA A 120 17.24 -13.62 15.70
N ALA A 121 16.32 -14.29 16.39
CA ALA A 121 14.97 -13.81 16.56
C ALA A 121 14.94 -12.53 17.42
N ALA A 122 14.18 -11.52 16.98
CA ALA A 122 13.89 -10.35 17.80
C ALA A 122 12.83 -10.69 18.88
N PRO A 123 12.75 -9.94 19.99
CA PRO A 123 11.79 -10.24 21.07
C PRO A 123 10.34 -10.37 20.57
N GLU A 124 9.90 -9.52 19.66
CA GLU A 124 8.57 -9.58 19.05
C GLU A 124 8.35 -10.85 18.22
N GLU A 125 9.38 -11.34 17.51
CA GLU A 125 9.32 -12.58 16.74
C GLU A 125 9.28 -13.80 17.66
N VAL A 126 10.05 -13.77 18.76
CA VAL A 126 10.01 -14.82 19.79
C VAL A 126 8.59 -14.95 20.33
N MET A 127 7.95 -13.85 20.70
CA MET A 127 6.59 -13.86 21.22
C MET A 127 5.56 -14.29 20.17
N ALA A 128 5.64 -13.74 18.97
CA ALA A 128 4.65 -14.01 17.91
C ALA A 128 4.74 -15.44 17.36
N LEU A 129 5.95 -15.97 17.24
CA LEU A 129 6.22 -17.31 16.66
C LEU A 129 6.28 -18.42 17.73
N GLY A 130 6.30 -18.05 19.03
CA GLY A 130 6.43 -19.01 20.13
C GLY A 130 7.78 -19.71 20.14
N LEU A 131 8.88 -18.96 19.88
CA LEU A 131 10.22 -19.52 19.78
C LEU A 131 10.85 -19.75 21.15
N GLY A 132 11.68 -20.80 21.24
CA GLY A 132 12.57 -21.06 22.36
C GLY A 132 13.81 -20.16 22.35
N VAL A 133 14.56 -20.23 23.46
CA VAL A 133 15.82 -19.50 23.59
C VAL A 133 16.85 -19.97 22.55
N GLY A 134 17.43 -19.04 21.81
CA GLY A 134 18.45 -19.33 20.80
C GLY A 134 17.92 -19.78 19.44
N GLU A 135 16.60 -19.95 19.27
CA GLU A 135 16.04 -20.26 17.98
C GLU A 135 16.18 -19.07 17.00
N ARG A 136 16.38 -19.42 15.74
CA ARG A 136 16.59 -18.44 14.65
C ARG A 136 15.35 -18.33 13.79
N VAL A 137 15.27 -17.21 13.10
CA VAL A 137 14.24 -16.92 12.11
C VAL A 137 14.80 -16.74 10.72
N ALA A 138 14.08 -17.22 9.73
CA ALA A 138 14.22 -16.80 8.35
C ALA A 138 13.44 -15.49 8.19
N ARG A 139 14.12 -14.40 7.83
CA ARG A 139 13.49 -13.13 7.47
C ARG A 139 13.50 -12.94 5.97
N LEU A 140 12.37 -12.51 5.46
CA LEU A 140 12.14 -12.20 4.06
C LEU A 140 11.59 -10.77 3.98
N GLU A 141 12.28 -9.88 3.28
CA GLU A 141 11.81 -8.52 3.03
C GLU A 141 11.80 -8.26 1.52
N ARG A 142 10.66 -7.87 0.96
CA ARG A 142 10.52 -7.61 -0.47
C ARG A 142 9.47 -6.56 -0.78
N VAL A 143 9.65 -5.85 -1.89
CA VAL A 143 8.60 -5.06 -2.53
C VAL A 143 7.80 -5.98 -3.45
N ARG A 144 6.48 -5.90 -3.33
CA ARG A 144 5.52 -6.61 -4.17
C ARG A 144 4.89 -5.63 -5.14
N SER A 145 5.00 -5.93 -6.42
CA SER A 145 4.44 -5.13 -7.50
C SER A 145 3.44 -5.95 -8.32
N SER A 146 2.52 -5.26 -8.95
CA SER A 146 1.65 -5.85 -9.96
C SER A 146 1.64 -4.94 -11.18
N ASP A 147 1.88 -5.52 -12.36
CA ASP A 147 1.97 -4.81 -13.63
C ASP A 147 2.91 -3.58 -13.57
N GLY A 148 4.05 -3.77 -12.91
CA GLY A 148 5.08 -2.74 -12.72
C GLY A 148 4.79 -1.70 -11.63
N LEU A 149 3.60 -1.73 -11.00
CA LEU A 149 3.24 -0.81 -9.91
C LEU A 149 3.60 -1.41 -8.55
N PRO A 150 4.48 -0.79 -7.74
CA PRO A 150 4.73 -1.21 -6.36
C PRO A 150 3.47 -1.03 -5.51
N LEU A 151 3.03 -2.09 -4.84
CA LEU A 151 1.79 -2.11 -4.06
C LEU A 151 2.01 -2.30 -2.57
N ALA A 152 3.00 -3.13 -2.20
CA ALA A 152 3.26 -3.46 -0.81
C ALA A 152 4.74 -3.74 -0.54
N ILE A 153 5.13 -3.51 0.70
CA ILE A 153 6.37 -4.03 1.29
C ILE A 153 5.95 -5.17 2.21
N GLU A 154 6.43 -6.36 1.92
CA GLU A 154 6.16 -7.57 2.72
C GLU A 154 7.39 -7.91 3.55
N ARG A 155 7.20 -8.06 4.87
CA ARG A 155 8.21 -8.50 5.83
C ARG A 155 7.68 -9.72 6.53
N ALA A 156 8.24 -10.89 6.22
CA ALA A 156 7.85 -12.16 6.82
C ALA A 156 8.98 -12.73 7.67
N SER A 157 8.61 -13.29 8.82
CA SER A 157 9.50 -14.01 9.73
C SER A 157 8.92 -15.40 9.97
N LEU A 158 9.74 -16.43 9.79
CA LEU A 158 9.37 -17.83 10.00
C LEU A 158 10.43 -18.50 10.89
N PRO A 159 10.05 -19.47 11.74
CA PRO A 159 11.05 -20.30 12.41
C PRO A 159 12.01 -20.95 11.40
N GLN A 160 13.31 -20.97 11.69
CA GLN A 160 14.31 -21.63 10.82
C GLN A 160 13.92 -23.10 10.53
N ALA A 161 13.31 -23.80 11.47
CA ALA A 161 12.84 -25.17 11.29
C ALA A 161 11.77 -25.31 10.19
N ILE A 162 10.97 -24.24 9.96
CA ILE A 162 9.95 -24.16 8.90
C ILE A 162 10.59 -23.79 7.57
N LEU A 163 11.45 -22.76 7.57
CA LEU A 163 12.13 -22.26 6.37
C LEU A 163 13.66 -22.20 6.60
N PRO A 164 14.37 -23.31 6.45
CA PRO A 164 15.81 -23.37 6.67
C PRO A 164 16.64 -22.66 5.61
N ASP A 165 16.09 -22.53 4.39
CA ASP A 165 16.72 -21.83 3.26
C ASP A 165 15.81 -20.68 2.78
N PRO A 166 15.96 -19.46 3.35
CA PRO A 166 15.19 -18.31 2.89
C PRO A 166 15.61 -17.80 1.50
N GLU A 167 16.82 -18.10 1.05
CA GLU A 167 17.29 -17.68 -0.28
C GLU A 167 16.67 -18.51 -1.42
N GLY A 168 16.27 -19.75 -1.11
CA GLY A 168 15.54 -20.62 -2.03
C GLY A 168 14.07 -20.27 -2.25
N VAL A 169 13.54 -19.22 -1.57
CA VAL A 169 12.18 -18.74 -1.85
C VAL A 169 12.18 -17.96 -3.16
N ASP A 170 11.44 -18.46 -4.12
CA ASP A 170 11.26 -17.79 -5.42
C ASP A 170 10.08 -16.76 -5.40
N ALA A 171 9.10 -16.91 -6.26
CA ALA A 171 8.01 -15.94 -6.42
C ALA A 171 6.99 -16.01 -5.26
N SER A 172 6.70 -17.20 -4.73
CA SER A 172 5.65 -17.41 -3.72
C SER A 172 6.18 -18.16 -2.49
N LEU A 173 6.13 -17.48 -1.32
CA LEU A 173 6.42 -18.12 -0.04
C LEU A 173 5.46 -19.28 0.24
N TYR A 174 4.15 -19.12 -0.03
CA TYR A 174 3.16 -20.16 0.23
C TYR A 174 3.34 -21.38 -0.66
N ALA A 175 3.77 -21.22 -1.92
CA ALA A 175 4.14 -22.34 -2.76
C ALA A 175 5.37 -23.10 -2.21
N THR A 176 6.37 -22.39 -1.72
CA THR A 176 7.55 -22.99 -1.06
C THR A 176 7.13 -23.75 0.20
N LEU A 177 6.26 -23.19 1.03
CA LEU A 177 5.75 -23.86 2.24
C LEU A 177 4.88 -25.09 1.90
N GLU A 178 4.08 -25.01 0.85
CA GLU A 178 3.24 -26.12 0.37
C GLU A 178 4.09 -27.30 -0.09
N ALA A 179 5.13 -27.04 -0.89
CA ALA A 179 6.09 -28.08 -1.31
C ALA A 179 6.78 -28.80 -0.14
N ARG A 180 6.81 -28.16 1.04
CA ARG A 180 7.37 -28.70 2.28
C ARG A 180 6.30 -29.28 3.22
N GLY A 181 5.01 -29.27 2.83
CA GLY A 181 3.91 -29.69 3.70
C GLY A 181 3.64 -28.75 4.89
N MET A 182 4.13 -27.49 4.80
CA MET A 182 4.07 -26.48 5.87
C MET A 182 3.17 -25.30 5.51
N ARG A 183 2.23 -25.48 4.56
CA ARG A 183 1.29 -24.44 4.17
C ARG A 183 0.34 -24.10 5.34
N PRO A 184 0.19 -22.82 5.71
CA PRO A 184 -0.76 -22.41 6.74
C PRO A 184 -2.21 -22.62 6.28
N VAL A 185 -3.08 -22.98 7.22
CA VAL A 185 -4.52 -23.19 6.97
C VAL A 185 -5.42 -22.16 7.67
N ARG A 186 -4.86 -21.42 8.61
CA ARG A 186 -5.57 -20.39 9.39
C ARG A 186 -4.63 -19.23 9.69
N ALA A 187 -5.18 -18.04 9.75
CA ALA A 187 -4.42 -16.86 10.21
C ALA A 187 -5.28 -15.95 11.07
N VAL A 188 -4.61 -15.21 11.95
CA VAL A 188 -5.17 -14.03 12.62
C VAL A 188 -4.51 -12.81 12.02
N GLN A 189 -5.29 -11.89 11.51
CA GLN A 189 -4.82 -10.70 10.84
C GLN A 189 -5.36 -9.44 11.51
N ARG A 190 -4.47 -8.46 11.71
CA ARG A 190 -4.82 -7.11 12.17
C ARG A 190 -4.47 -6.12 11.08
N ILE A 191 -5.39 -5.22 10.77
CA ILE A 191 -5.21 -4.14 9.79
C ILE A 191 -5.32 -2.82 10.55
N SER A 192 -4.37 -1.93 10.33
CA SER A 192 -4.36 -0.59 10.92
C SER A 192 -3.88 0.44 9.90
N ALA A 193 -4.37 1.68 10.05
CA ALA A 193 -3.87 2.80 9.26
C ALA A 193 -2.44 3.16 9.69
N ALA A 194 -1.62 3.58 8.73
CA ALA A 194 -0.27 4.07 8.95
C ALA A 194 0.08 5.11 7.89
N ASN A 195 0.91 6.10 8.26
CA ASN A 195 1.54 6.96 7.28
C ASN A 195 2.88 6.36 6.86
N LEU A 196 3.18 6.40 5.57
CA LEU A 196 4.44 5.87 5.02
C LEU A 196 5.62 6.74 5.46
N GLY A 197 6.59 6.14 6.15
CA GLY A 197 7.86 6.79 6.44
C GLY A 197 8.70 6.97 5.17
N ALA A 198 9.74 7.83 5.22
CA ALA A 198 10.55 8.17 4.05
C ALA A 198 11.11 6.94 3.31
N ARG A 199 11.67 5.95 4.04
CA ARG A 199 12.23 4.73 3.45
C ARG A 199 11.17 3.88 2.73
N ASP A 200 10.01 3.67 3.38
CA ASP A 200 8.96 2.82 2.83
C ASP A 200 8.25 3.53 1.66
N ALA A 201 8.10 4.85 1.73
CA ALA A 201 7.57 5.66 0.65
C ALA A 201 8.46 5.62 -0.60
N ASP A 202 9.78 5.72 -0.43
CA ASP A 202 10.76 5.59 -1.53
C ASP A 202 10.67 4.21 -2.19
N LEU A 203 10.61 3.13 -1.39
CA LEU A 203 10.47 1.76 -1.89
C LEU A 203 9.17 1.53 -2.69
N LEU A 204 8.09 2.24 -2.33
CA LEU A 204 6.78 2.15 -2.98
C LEU A 204 6.58 3.20 -4.08
N GLY A 205 7.55 4.10 -4.30
CA GLY A 205 7.48 5.14 -5.33
C GLY A 205 6.40 6.20 -5.05
N VAL A 206 6.19 6.57 -3.78
CA VAL A 206 5.23 7.59 -3.35
C VAL A 206 5.89 8.61 -2.42
N ALA A 207 5.18 9.72 -2.14
CA ALA A 207 5.67 10.72 -1.20
C ALA A 207 5.64 10.21 0.25
N PRO A 208 6.61 10.61 1.11
CA PRO A 208 6.53 10.38 2.55
C PRO A 208 5.25 10.97 3.14
N GLY A 209 4.65 10.26 4.10
CA GLY A 209 3.40 10.69 4.74
C GLY A 209 2.13 10.26 4.02
N VAL A 210 2.21 9.67 2.83
CA VAL A 210 1.05 9.06 2.15
C VAL A 210 0.44 7.99 3.05
N ALA A 211 -0.89 7.93 3.07
CA ALA A 211 -1.64 6.94 3.83
C ALA A 211 -1.37 5.51 3.32
N GLY A 212 -1.17 4.60 4.24
CA GLY A 212 -0.99 3.18 3.99
C GLY A 212 -1.79 2.33 4.96
N LEU A 213 -1.87 1.04 4.66
CA LEU A 213 -2.47 0.02 5.52
C LEU A 213 -1.36 -0.88 6.04
N ARG A 214 -1.17 -0.90 7.36
CA ARG A 214 -0.29 -1.86 8.03
C ARG A 214 -1.06 -3.12 8.33
N ILE A 215 -0.50 -4.26 7.92
CA ILE A 215 -1.07 -5.57 8.15
C ILE A 215 -0.09 -6.39 8.97
N GLU A 216 -0.53 -6.85 10.13
CA GLU A 216 0.15 -7.86 10.92
C GLU A 216 -0.65 -9.16 10.84
N ARG A 217 0.03 -10.26 10.51
CA ARG A 217 -0.60 -11.56 10.36
C ARG A 217 0.23 -12.63 11.06
N ILE A 218 -0.44 -13.48 11.83
CA ILE A 218 0.12 -14.70 12.39
C ILE A 218 -0.61 -15.88 11.75
N SER A 219 0.13 -16.75 11.09
CA SER A 219 -0.38 -17.89 10.32
C SER A 219 -0.06 -19.21 11.03
N TYR A 220 -0.99 -20.16 10.95
CA TYR A 220 -0.96 -21.40 11.71
C TYR A 220 -1.10 -22.63 10.79
N LEU A 221 -0.37 -23.69 11.13
CA LEU A 221 -0.55 -25.04 10.58
C LEU A 221 -1.84 -25.69 11.10
N PRO A 222 -2.30 -26.82 10.51
CA PRO A 222 -3.43 -27.61 11.05
C PRO A 222 -3.22 -28.06 12.49
N SER A 223 -1.96 -28.26 12.91
CA SER A 223 -1.59 -28.62 14.27
C SER A 223 -1.77 -27.47 15.30
N GLY A 224 -2.06 -26.25 14.85
CA GLY A 224 -2.07 -25.05 15.69
C GLY A 224 -0.69 -24.41 15.88
N LYS A 225 0.39 -25.00 15.38
CA LYS A 225 1.73 -24.43 15.43
C LYS A 225 1.79 -23.17 14.56
N VAL A 226 2.41 -22.10 15.09
CA VAL A 226 2.68 -20.88 14.30
C VAL A 226 3.76 -21.17 13.27
N VAL A 227 3.49 -20.78 12.03
CA VAL A 227 4.41 -20.99 10.91
C VAL A 227 5.01 -19.67 10.42
N GLU A 228 4.28 -18.57 10.55
CA GLU A 228 4.65 -17.30 9.96
C GLU A 228 4.14 -16.13 10.78
N PHE A 229 4.95 -15.11 10.90
CA PHE A 229 4.59 -13.77 11.37
C PHE A 229 4.95 -12.77 10.27
N THR A 230 3.95 -12.09 9.69
CA THR A 230 4.17 -11.06 8.69
C THR A 230 3.81 -9.68 9.19
N ARG A 231 4.56 -8.68 8.73
CA ARG A 231 4.26 -7.26 8.86
C ARG A 231 4.39 -6.65 7.47
N SER A 232 3.26 -6.38 6.85
CA SER A 232 3.21 -5.81 5.52
C SER A 232 2.67 -4.40 5.55
N LEU A 233 3.12 -3.59 4.63
CA LEU A 233 2.67 -2.20 4.47
C LEU A 233 2.20 -2.01 3.03
N TYR A 234 0.91 -1.73 2.86
CA TYR A 234 0.26 -1.55 1.57
C TYR A 234 0.00 -0.07 1.28
N ARG A 235 0.07 0.32 0.03
CA ARG A 235 -0.36 1.64 -0.42
C ARG A 235 -1.88 1.77 -0.29
N GLY A 236 -2.34 2.77 0.47
CA GLY A 236 -3.77 2.99 0.69
C GLY A 236 -4.51 3.60 -0.51
N ASP A 237 -3.76 4.19 -1.46
CA ASP A 237 -4.30 4.71 -2.71
C ASP A 237 -4.51 3.63 -3.79
N ALA A 238 -3.85 2.45 -3.62
CA ALA A 238 -3.83 1.39 -4.63
C ALA A 238 -4.40 0.06 -4.12
N TYR A 239 -4.71 -0.08 -2.83
CA TYR A 239 -5.14 -1.33 -2.24
C TYR A 239 -6.27 -1.14 -1.22
N ASP A 240 -7.33 -1.93 -1.35
CA ASP A 240 -8.46 -2.00 -0.43
C ASP A 240 -8.66 -3.43 0.08
N PHE A 241 -9.27 -3.55 1.26
CA PHE A 241 -9.71 -4.81 1.84
C PHE A 241 -11.21 -4.80 2.00
N ALA A 242 -11.87 -5.80 1.44
CA ALA A 242 -13.32 -5.97 1.52
C ALA A 242 -13.68 -7.21 2.33
N VAL A 243 -14.77 -7.12 3.08
CA VAL A 243 -15.38 -8.25 3.78
C VAL A 243 -16.88 -8.21 3.59
N GLU A 244 -17.47 -9.34 3.19
CA GLU A 244 -18.91 -9.50 3.18
C GLU A 244 -19.39 -9.84 4.58
N LEU A 245 -20.28 -9.02 5.14
CA LEU A 245 -20.91 -9.27 6.43
C LEU A 245 -22.31 -9.83 6.22
N LYS A 246 -22.63 -10.95 6.87
CA LYS A 246 -23.97 -11.55 6.88
C LYS A 246 -24.55 -11.46 8.29
N LEU A 247 -25.85 -11.20 8.39
CA LEU A 247 -26.54 -11.30 9.68
C LEU A 247 -26.51 -12.75 10.15
N ALA A 248 -26.15 -12.96 11.43
CA ALA A 248 -26.26 -14.27 12.02
C ALA A 248 -27.74 -14.73 11.98
N PRO A 249 -28.02 -16.00 11.63
CA PRO A 249 -29.36 -16.55 11.72
C PRO A 249 -29.91 -16.39 13.15
N GLU A 250 -31.22 -16.12 13.28
CA GLU A 250 -31.87 -15.77 14.57
C GLU A 250 -31.75 -16.82 15.68
N GLY A 251 -31.17 -18.00 15.42
CA GLY A 251 -30.99 -19.09 16.40
C GLY A 251 -29.71 -19.02 17.24
N GLU A 252 -28.72 -18.20 16.93
CA GLU A 252 -27.43 -18.16 17.65
C GLU A 252 -27.28 -17.01 18.65
N ARG A 253 -28.36 -16.27 18.94
CA ARG A 253 -28.30 -15.08 19.82
C ARG A 253 -28.46 -15.39 21.33
N SER A 254 -28.47 -16.66 21.73
CA SER A 254 -28.63 -16.99 23.16
C SER A 254 -27.65 -18.08 23.58
N SER A 255 -26.42 -17.71 23.82
CA SER A 255 -25.52 -18.36 24.82
C SER A 255 -24.20 -17.60 24.82
N GLY A 256 -24.12 -16.61 25.69
CA GLY A 256 -22.90 -15.86 26.01
C GLY A 256 -23.06 -15.37 27.45
#